data_b243194a453ae49e725873310e2e3600
#
_entry.id   b243194a453ae49e725873310e2e3600
#
_cell.length_a   1.000
_cell.length_b   1.000
_cell.length_c   1.000
_cell.angle_alpha   90.00
_cell.angle_beta   90.00
_cell.angle_gamma   90.00
#
_symmetry.space_group_name_H-M   'P 1'
#
loop_
_entity.id
_entity.type
_entity.pdbx_description
1 polymer ?
#
loop_
_entity_poly.entity_id
_entity_poly.type
_entity_poly.pdbx_seq_one_letter_code
_entity_poly.pdbx_strand_id
1 'polypeptide(L)'
;MPTEQQVRARRALRLATGTALCLAASFGLALPIPFIAPMLALTMLAAMNRPLPFKASLGLAVVLMVTTGSGLLLIPLLHHYPATGVMLVGLCLFLVFRYGMSGGNSLVATFMVVGLTMISAAGATDFDLALQVIVSLVKGLLLAVTVVSISHWLLPDPIGTQPPTPTPALSADEISWLALRAALVVMPAFLLALIDPASYMPIIMKSVNLGQQSTATSARTAGRELLGSTLLGGLMAILFWFALGLFVNLWMFFLWMLLFGLVLARKLYGLSPGNYKPGFWLNSLTTMIILLGQSVQDSAAGKDVYTAFAIRMGLFILVTLYACAMVYLLDKRRQRRNASNPTAEEGHPC
;
A
#
# COMPACT_ATOMS: atom_id res chain seq x y z
N MET A 1 29.39 19.92 -4.30
CA MET A 1 27.97 19.49 -4.30
C MET A 1 27.92 17.97 -4.34
N PRO A 2 27.09 17.27 -3.55
CA PRO A 2 26.98 15.83 -3.64
C PRO A 2 26.48 15.41 -5.02
N THR A 3 27.04 14.35 -5.56
CA THR A 3 26.61 13.82 -6.85
C THR A 3 25.18 13.25 -6.74
N GLU A 4 24.42 13.27 -7.84
CA GLU A 4 23.05 12.73 -7.87
C GLU A 4 23.01 11.26 -7.39
N GLN A 5 24.05 10.50 -7.69
CA GLN A 5 24.21 9.13 -7.24
C GLN A 5 24.35 9.02 -5.71
N GLN A 6 25.04 9.96 -5.06
CA GLN A 6 25.16 9.99 -3.59
C GLN A 6 23.82 10.33 -2.92
N VAL A 7 23.03 11.21 -3.52
CA VAL A 7 21.68 11.53 -3.03
C VAL A 7 20.78 10.30 -3.11
N ARG A 8 20.77 9.61 -4.25
CA ARG A 8 20.00 8.36 -4.44
C ARG A 8 20.43 7.28 -3.47
N ALA A 9 21.73 7.11 -3.22
CA ALA A 9 22.26 6.15 -2.25
C ALA A 9 21.82 6.45 -0.82
N ARG A 10 21.84 7.72 -0.39
CA ARG A 10 21.33 8.13 0.93
C ARG A 10 19.83 7.85 1.07
N ARG A 11 19.03 8.14 0.05
CA ARG A 11 17.59 7.83 0.05
C ARG A 11 17.32 6.34 0.15
N ALA A 12 18.08 5.51 -0.59
CA ALA A 12 17.97 4.05 -0.49
C ALA A 12 18.32 3.54 0.90
N LEU A 13 19.40 4.05 1.49
CA LEU A 13 19.81 3.69 2.86
C LEU A 13 18.77 4.15 3.89
N ARG A 14 18.26 5.38 3.78
CA ARG A 14 17.21 5.93 4.66
C ARG A 14 15.93 5.09 4.61
N LEU A 15 15.49 4.71 3.41
CA LEU A 15 14.31 3.87 3.23
C LEU A 15 14.52 2.49 3.87
N ALA A 16 15.66 1.85 3.64
CA ALA A 16 15.95 0.53 4.20
C ALA A 16 16.09 0.57 5.73
N THR A 17 16.85 1.53 6.28
CA THR A 17 17.02 1.68 7.73
C THR A 17 15.73 2.06 8.44
N GLY A 18 14.97 3.00 7.87
CA GLY A 18 13.68 3.43 8.43
C GLY A 18 12.65 2.30 8.44
N THR A 19 12.49 1.57 7.35
CA THR A 19 11.56 0.43 7.32
C THR A 19 11.99 -0.70 8.26
N ALA A 20 13.30 -1.01 8.33
CA ALA A 20 13.83 -2.03 9.23
C ALA A 20 13.63 -1.66 10.70
N LEU A 21 13.95 -0.41 11.07
CA LEU A 21 13.75 0.10 12.43
C LEU A 21 12.27 0.09 12.81
N CYS A 22 11.39 0.53 11.90
CA CYS A 22 9.95 0.56 12.13
C CYS A 22 9.38 -0.85 12.33
N LEU A 23 9.83 -1.83 11.51
CA LEU A 23 9.41 -3.22 11.63
C LEU A 23 9.86 -3.82 12.95
N ALA A 24 11.13 -3.67 13.31
CA ALA A 24 11.67 -4.18 14.57
C ALA A 24 10.99 -3.53 15.79
N ALA A 25 10.77 -2.20 15.75
CA ALA A 25 10.07 -1.49 16.81
C ALA A 25 8.60 -1.93 16.93
N SER A 26 7.91 -2.20 15.82
CA SER A 26 6.51 -2.68 15.82
C SER A 26 6.37 -4.00 16.57
N PHE A 27 7.30 -4.93 16.34
CA PHE A 27 7.31 -6.23 17.02
C PHE A 27 7.83 -6.09 18.46
N GLY A 28 8.86 -5.29 18.70
CA GLY A 28 9.39 -5.04 20.03
C GLY A 28 8.40 -4.36 20.98
N LEU A 29 7.50 -3.52 20.46
CA LEU A 29 6.41 -2.87 21.19
C LEU A 29 5.11 -3.71 21.20
N ALA A 30 5.14 -4.93 20.64
CA ALA A 30 4.00 -5.83 20.57
C ALA A 30 2.71 -5.15 19.99
N LEU A 31 2.84 -4.41 18.89
CA LEU A 31 1.69 -3.78 18.27
C LEU A 31 0.71 -4.84 17.76
N PRO A 32 -0.62 -4.64 17.89
CA PRO A 32 -1.61 -5.66 17.49
C PRO A 32 -1.51 -6.06 16.02
N ILE A 33 -1.19 -5.12 15.14
CA ILE A 33 -0.99 -5.36 13.70
C ILE A 33 0.39 -4.78 13.29
N PRO A 34 1.49 -5.51 13.55
CA PRO A 34 2.84 -4.95 13.50
C PRO A 34 3.34 -4.60 12.09
N PHE A 35 2.75 -5.13 11.02
CA PHE A 35 3.16 -4.81 9.65
C PHE A 35 2.61 -3.47 9.12
N ILE A 36 1.62 -2.86 9.81
CA ILE A 36 1.03 -1.57 9.39
C ILE A 36 2.07 -0.44 9.48
N ALA A 37 2.76 -0.32 10.61
CA ALA A 37 3.70 0.77 10.84
C ALA A 37 4.86 0.77 9.82
N PRO A 38 5.58 -0.33 9.54
CA PRO A 38 6.64 -0.34 8.54
C PRO A 38 6.12 -0.13 7.11
N MET A 39 4.89 -0.55 6.80
CA MET A 39 4.26 -0.27 5.52
C MET A 39 3.99 1.23 5.34
N LEU A 40 3.48 1.92 6.39
CA LEU A 40 3.30 3.37 6.38
C LEU A 40 4.64 4.10 6.33
N ALA A 41 5.64 3.68 7.10
CA ALA A 41 6.98 4.25 7.06
C ALA A 41 7.60 4.12 5.66
N LEU A 42 7.46 2.95 5.02
CA LEU A 42 7.93 2.70 3.66
C LEU A 42 7.30 3.67 2.65
N THR A 43 5.98 3.80 2.67
CA THR A 43 5.25 4.69 1.75
C THR A 43 5.62 6.16 1.98
N MET A 44 5.74 6.59 3.25
CA MET A 44 6.14 7.95 3.60
C MET A 44 7.60 8.23 3.17
N LEU A 45 8.54 7.33 3.47
CA LEU A 45 9.95 7.49 3.07
C LEU A 45 10.15 7.47 1.54
N ALA A 46 9.31 6.74 0.81
CA ALA A 46 9.33 6.71 -0.65
C ALA A 46 8.74 7.97 -1.29
N ALA A 47 7.69 8.55 -0.67
CA ALA A 47 6.97 9.70 -1.20
C ALA A 47 7.54 11.06 -0.75
N MET A 48 8.17 11.10 0.44
CA MET A 48 8.55 12.37 1.07
C MET A 48 10.06 12.58 1.11
N ASN A 49 10.49 13.79 0.70
CA ASN A 49 11.89 14.19 0.76
C ASN A 49 12.28 14.91 2.07
N ARG A 50 11.29 15.30 2.88
CA ARG A 50 11.49 16.01 4.16
C ARG A 50 10.62 15.39 5.24
N PRO A 51 11.08 15.39 6.52
CA PRO A 51 10.25 14.92 7.64
C PRO A 51 9.06 15.86 7.81
N LEU A 52 7.93 15.28 8.27
CA LEU A 52 6.79 16.08 8.68
C LEU A 52 7.12 16.85 9.97
N PRO A 53 6.81 18.14 10.06
CA PRO A 53 6.89 18.86 11.32
C PRO A 53 5.92 18.26 12.34
N PHE A 54 6.26 18.33 13.63
CA PHE A 54 5.46 17.69 14.69
C PHE A 54 3.96 18.06 14.65
N LYS A 55 3.64 19.33 14.39
CA LYS A 55 2.23 19.77 14.22
C LYS A 55 1.54 19.08 13.06
N ALA A 56 2.22 18.88 11.93
CA ALA A 56 1.65 18.17 10.78
C ALA A 56 1.52 16.67 11.05
N SER A 57 2.42 16.08 11.84
CA SER A 57 2.33 14.68 12.26
C SER A 57 1.12 14.41 13.15
N LEU A 58 0.87 15.31 14.10
CA LEU A 58 -0.33 15.22 14.96
C LEU A 58 -1.60 15.46 14.14
N GLY A 59 -1.59 16.45 13.24
CA GLY A 59 -2.69 16.71 12.33
C GLY A 59 -2.98 15.48 11.44
N LEU A 60 -1.94 14.80 10.94
CA LEU A 60 -2.09 13.58 10.15
C LEU A 60 -2.71 12.43 10.97
N ALA A 61 -2.37 12.30 12.25
CA ALA A 61 -2.97 11.31 13.14
C ALA A 61 -4.46 11.58 13.38
N VAL A 62 -4.84 12.85 13.56
CA VAL A 62 -6.25 13.26 13.68
C VAL A 62 -7.00 12.98 12.36
N VAL A 63 -6.42 13.35 11.22
CA VAL A 63 -6.99 13.07 9.90
C VAL A 63 -7.17 11.56 9.71
N LEU A 64 -6.16 10.75 10.07
CA LEU A 64 -6.29 9.29 10.03
C LEU A 64 -7.47 8.82 10.88
N MET A 65 -7.57 9.28 12.12
CA MET A 65 -8.65 8.87 13.04
C MET A 65 -10.05 9.23 12.48
N VAL A 66 -10.20 10.42 11.94
CA VAL A 66 -11.47 10.88 11.35
C VAL A 66 -11.79 10.11 10.07
N THR A 67 -10.82 9.97 9.17
CA THR A 67 -11.04 9.32 7.88
C THR A 67 -11.24 7.81 8.03
N THR A 68 -10.51 7.15 8.92
CA THR A 68 -10.73 5.73 9.21
C THR A 68 -12.01 5.53 10.01
N GLY A 69 -12.33 6.43 10.93
CA GLY A 69 -13.59 6.43 11.68
C GLY A 69 -14.83 6.55 10.79
N SER A 70 -14.72 7.14 9.60
CA SER A 70 -15.84 7.18 8.64
C SER A 70 -16.33 5.79 8.23
N GLY A 71 -15.45 4.75 8.28
CA GLY A 71 -15.84 3.37 8.05
C GLY A 71 -16.86 2.83 9.06
N LEU A 72 -16.87 3.36 10.30
CA LEU A 72 -17.85 2.97 11.33
C LEU A 72 -19.28 3.34 10.93
N LEU A 73 -19.46 4.42 10.17
CA LEU A 73 -20.77 4.87 9.72
C LEU A 73 -21.45 3.89 8.76
N LEU A 74 -20.67 3.03 8.11
CA LEU A 74 -21.16 2.02 7.16
C LEU A 74 -21.60 0.73 7.85
N ILE A 75 -21.20 0.49 9.12
CA ILE A 75 -21.48 -0.75 9.84
C ILE A 75 -23.00 -0.99 9.97
N PRO A 76 -23.83 -0.05 10.44
CA PRO A 76 -25.27 -0.27 10.54
C PRO A 76 -25.92 -0.61 9.20
N LEU A 77 -25.43 0.02 8.13
CA LEU A 77 -25.95 -0.22 6.79
C LEU A 77 -25.57 -1.61 6.27
N LEU A 78 -24.34 -2.06 6.54
CA LEU A 78 -23.87 -3.40 6.17
C LEU A 78 -24.62 -4.51 6.93
N HIS A 79 -25.00 -4.24 8.19
CA HIS A 79 -25.81 -5.17 8.99
C HIS A 79 -27.26 -5.29 8.52
N HIS A 80 -27.92 -4.14 8.32
CA HIS A 80 -29.36 -4.14 8.01
C HIS A 80 -29.67 -4.25 6.52
N TYR A 81 -28.79 -3.70 5.66
CA TYR A 81 -28.96 -3.65 4.21
C TYR A 81 -27.65 -4.00 3.48
N PRO A 82 -27.17 -5.26 3.54
CA PRO A 82 -25.82 -5.63 3.08
C PRO A 82 -25.57 -5.29 1.61
N ALA A 83 -26.54 -5.52 0.72
CA ALA A 83 -26.38 -5.19 -0.69
C ALA A 83 -26.19 -3.68 -0.92
N THR A 84 -27.03 -2.85 -0.28
CA THR A 84 -26.94 -1.39 -0.35
C THR A 84 -25.64 -0.90 0.29
N GLY A 85 -25.24 -1.48 1.42
CA GLY A 85 -23.96 -1.17 2.09
C GLY A 85 -22.76 -1.43 1.20
N VAL A 86 -22.71 -2.58 0.56
CA VAL A 86 -21.63 -2.94 -0.39
C VAL A 86 -21.59 -1.99 -1.58
N MET A 87 -22.75 -1.65 -2.17
CA MET A 87 -22.81 -0.68 -3.28
C MET A 87 -22.35 0.71 -2.84
N LEU A 88 -22.72 1.15 -1.64
CA LEU A 88 -22.29 2.44 -1.09
C LEU A 88 -20.78 2.46 -0.84
N VAL A 89 -20.21 1.38 -0.28
CA VAL A 89 -18.74 1.26 -0.14
C VAL A 89 -18.06 1.38 -1.50
N GLY A 90 -18.57 0.70 -2.53
CA GLY A 90 -18.05 0.80 -3.90
C GLY A 90 -18.09 2.22 -4.46
N LEU A 91 -19.19 2.93 -4.25
CA LEU A 91 -19.34 4.33 -4.64
C LEU A 91 -18.36 5.23 -3.86
N CYS A 92 -18.27 5.06 -2.54
CA CYS A 92 -17.33 5.81 -1.72
C CYS A 92 -15.88 5.57 -2.14
N LEU A 93 -15.50 4.32 -2.42
CA LEU A 93 -14.17 3.99 -2.95
C LEU A 93 -13.88 4.71 -4.27
N PHE A 94 -14.84 4.71 -5.20
CA PHE A 94 -14.71 5.45 -6.45
C PHE A 94 -14.48 6.95 -6.21
N LEU A 95 -15.27 7.58 -5.34
CA LEU A 95 -15.14 9.01 -5.01
C LEU A 95 -13.80 9.32 -4.35
N VAL A 96 -13.34 8.47 -3.43
CA VAL A 96 -12.07 8.66 -2.73
C VAL A 96 -10.88 8.51 -3.68
N PHE A 97 -10.87 7.49 -4.56
CA PHE A 97 -9.83 7.36 -5.58
C PHE A 97 -9.84 8.55 -6.55
N ARG A 98 -11.02 9.01 -6.96
CA ARG A 98 -11.16 10.20 -7.79
C ARG A 98 -10.58 11.44 -7.10
N TYR A 99 -10.91 11.67 -5.82
CA TYR A 99 -10.35 12.76 -5.01
C TYR A 99 -8.81 12.70 -4.97
N GLY A 100 -8.23 11.52 -4.67
CA GLY A 100 -6.77 11.35 -4.62
C GLY A 100 -6.06 11.65 -5.94
N MET A 101 -6.71 11.33 -7.08
CA MET A 101 -6.14 11.58 -8.42
C MET A 101 -6.40 13.00 -8.95
N SER A 102 -7.41 13.70 -8.44
CA SER A 102 -7.73 15.10 -8.81
C SER A 102 -6.84 16.13 -8.11
N GLY A 103 -5.70 15.72 -7.53
CA GLY A 103 -4.80 16.62 -6.80
C GLY A 103 -5.08 16.69 -5.30
N GLY A 104 -5.99 15.86 -4.76
CA GLY A 104 -6.21 15.69 -3.34
C GLY A 104 -5.01 15.06 -2.63
N ASN A 105 -4.98 15.15 -1.30
CA ASN A 105 -3.92 14.54 -0.52
C ASN A 105 -3.96 13.01 -0.62
N SER A 106 -2.93 12.42 -1.22
CA SER A 106 -2.83 10.97 -1.45
C SER A 106 -2.84 10.15 -0.16
N LEU A 107 -2.26 10.65 0.94
CA LEU A 107 -2.28 9.96 2.24
C LEU A 107 -3.70 9.94 2.82
N VAL A 108 -4.42 11.07 2.73
CA VAL A 108 -5.83 11.15 3.16
C VAL A 108 -6.69 10.17 2.36
N ALA A 109 -6.55 10.14 1.04
CA ALA A 109 -7.26 9.20 0.19
C ALA A 109 -6.95 7.73 0.58
N THR A 110 -5.69 7.40 0.83
CA THR A 110 -5.29 6.06 1.27
C THR A 110 -5.94 5.68 2.60
N PHE A 111 -5.93 6.58 3.58
CA PHE A 111 -6.55 6.33 4.89
C PHE A 111 -8.09 6.20 4.81
N MET A 112 -8.72 6.98 3.93
CA MET A 112 -10.16 6.81 3.67
C MET A 112 -10.47 5.45 3.04
N VAL A 113 -9.67 5.00 2.05
CA VAL A 113 -9.85 3.66 1.45
C VAL A 113 -9.70 2.57 2.51
N VAL A 114 -8.68 2.66 3.36
CA VAL A 114 -8.45 1.71 4.46
C VAL A 114 -9.62 1.74 5.45
N GLY A 115 -10.09 2.93 5.85
CA GLY A 115 -11.25 3.08 6.73
C GLY A 115 -12.51 2.47 6.15
N LEU A 116 -12.82 2.82 4.89
CA LEU A 116 -14.01 2.32 4.20
C LEU A 116 -13.99 0.79 3.97
N THR A 117 -12.82 0.17 3.90
CA THR A 117 -12.71 -1.28 3.62
C THR A 117 -12.40 -2.09 4.87
N MET A 118 -11.31 -1.81 5.57
CA MET A 118 -10.91 -2.64 6.72
C MET A 118 -11.81 -2.44 7.93
N ILE A 119 -12.17 -1.18 8.25
CA ILE A 119 -12.91 -0.88 9.46
C ILE A 119 -14.38 -1.26 9.31
N SER A 120 -14.97 -0.99 8.14
CA SER A 120 -16.35 -1.43 7.89
C SER A 120 -16.47 -2.95 7.82
N ALA A 121 -15.48 -3.67 7.23
CA ALA A 121 -15.47 -5.13 7.22
C ALA A 121 -15.28 -5.71 8.64
N ALA A 122 -14.33 -5.19 9.41
CA ALA A 122 -14.11 -5.62 10.78
C ALA A 122 -15.35 -5.37 11.65
N GLY A 123 -15.94 -4.18 11.56
CA GLY A 123 -17.10 -3.80 12.35
C GLY A 123 -18.41 -4.47 11.93
N ALA A 124 -18.48 -4.98 10.71
CA ALA A 124 -19.62 -5.82 10.28
C ALA A 124 -19.63 -7.19 10.97
N THR A 125 -18.51 -7.67 11.49
CA THR A 125 -18.45 -8.91 12.29
C THR A 125 -18.39 -8.64 13.78
N ASP A 126 -17.55 -7.69 14.21
CA ASP A 126 -17.35 -7.32 15.61
C ASP A 126 -16.91 -5.85 15.71
N PHE A 127 -17.66 -5.06 16.49
CA PHE A 127 -17.37 -3.65 16.71
C PHE A 127 -16.03 -3.44 17.44
N ASP A 128 -15.70 -4.30 18.41
CA ASP A 128 -14.45 -4.22 19.16
C ASP A 128 -13.24 -4.47 18.24
N LEU A 129 -13.39 -5.37 17.27
CA LEU A 129 -12.37 -5.61 16.24
C LEU A 129 -12.14 -4.34 15.39
N ALA A 130 -13.19 -3.62 15.01
CA ALA A 130 -13.06 -2.35 14.29
C ALA A 130 -12.30 -1.30 15.10
N LEU A 131 -12.63 -1.14 16.38
CA LEU A 131 -11.92 -0.23 17.29
C LEU A 131 -10.44 -0.63 17.43
N GLN A 132 -10.16 -1.92 17.59
CA GLN A 132 -8.78 -2.43 17.67
C GLN A 132 -7.98 -2.12 16.40
N VAL A 133 -8.59 -2.22 15.22
CA VAL A 133 -7.95 -1.86 13.94
C VAL A 133 -7.66 -0.36 13.89
N ILE A 134 -8.61 0.51 14.29
CA ILE A 134 -8.39 1.97 14.34
C ILE A 134 -7.23 2.31 15.27
N VAL A 135 -7.22 1.77 16.49
CA VAL A 135 -6.14 2.00 17.47
C VAL A 135 -4.80 1.52 16.92
N SER A 136 -4.79 0.36 16.25
CA SER A 136 -3.57 -0.19 15.62
C SER A 136 -3.05 0.71 14.49
N LEU A 137 -3.95 1.25 13.66
CA LEU A 137 -3.59 2.19 12.60
C LEU A 137 -3.02 3.49 13.17
N VAL A 138 -3.63 4.06 14.22
CA VAL A 138 -3.14 5.28 14.88
C VAL A 138 -1.77 5.05 15.52
N LYS A 139 -1.62 3.99 16.32
CA LYS A 139 -0.32 3.62 16.92
C LYS A 139 0.73 3.35 15.85
N GLY A 140 0.37 2.62 14.79
CA GLY A 140 1.24 2.35 13.66
C GLY A 140 1.68 3.61 12.92
N LEU A 141 0.78 4.58 12.73
CA LEU A 141 1.12 5.87 12.12
C LEU A 141 2.06 6.68 13.00
N LEU A 142 1.79 6.79 14.29
CA LEU A 142 2.64 7.52 15.22
C LEU A 142 4.07 6.94 15.25
N LEU A 143 4.18 5.62 15.30
CA LEU A 143 5.47 4.95 15.20
C LEU A 143 6.15 5.21 13.85
N ALA A 144 5.41 5.09 12.74
CA ALA A 144 5.93 5.35 11.40
C ALA A 144 6.48 6.77 11.27
N VAL A 145 5.72 7.78 11.69
CA VAL A 145 6.12 9.19 11.63
C VAL A 145 7.35 9.45 12.50
N THR A 146 7.40 8.88 13.71
CA THR A 146 8.56 8.99 14.60
C THR A 146 9.81 8.42 13.94
N VAL A 147 9.71 7.20 13.40
CA VAL A 147 10.84 6.53 12.72
C VAL A 147 11.24 7.26 11.44
N VAL A 148 10.28 7.76 10.66
CA VAL A 148 10.55 8.59 9.48
C VAL A 148 11.32 9.86 9.88
N SER A 149 10.93 10.53 10.95
CA SER A 149 11.64 11.71 11.46
C SER A 149 13.06 11.40 11.90
N ILE A 150 13.25 10.32 12.65
CA ILE A 150 14.57 9.83 13.08
C ILE A 150 15.42 9.48 11.83
N SER A 151 14.85 8.81 10.84
CA SER A 151 15.57 8.42 9.63
C SER A 151 16.03 9.62 8.79
N HIS A 152 15.23 10.69 8.74
CA HIS A 152 15.61 11.94 8.09
C HIS A 152 16.64 12.72 8.88
N TRP A 153 16.60 12.65 10.20
CA TRP A 153 17.62 13.27 11.06
C TRP A 153 18.97 12.57 10.93
N LEU A 154 18.99 11.23 10.87
CA LEU A 154 20.21 10.44 10.69
C LEU A 154 20.80 10.58 9.28
N LEU A 155 19.94 10.65 8.25
CA LEU A 155 20.33 10.66 6.84
C LEU A 155 19.61 11.80 6.10
N PRO A 156 19.99 13.07 6.36
CA PRO A 156 19.33 14.23 5.75
C PRO A 156 19.63 14.29 4.26
N ASP A 157 18.64 14.77 3.47
CA ASP A 157 18.86 15.09 2.05
C ASP A 157 19.73 16.34 1.93
N PRO A 158 20.62 16.39 0.96
CA PRO A 158 21.42 17.59 0.70
C PRO A 158 20.55 18.81 0.36
N ILE A 159 20.97 19.98 0.78
CA ILE A 159 20.30 21.26 0.48
C ILE A 159 20.30 21.48 -1.05
N GLY A 160 19.14 21.78 -1.63
CA GLY A 160 19.01 22.05 -3.07
C GLY A 160 18.44 20.90 -3.91
N THR A 161 18.00 19.78 -3.29
CA THR A 161 17.26 18.75 -4.04
C THR A 161 15.91 19.31 -4.49
N GLN A 162 15.70 19.33 -5.82
CA GLN A 162 14.43 19.76 -6.41
C GLN A 162 13.27 18.86 -5.95
N PRO A 163 12.08 19.45 -5.69
CA PRO A 163 10.88 18.66 -5.50
C PRO A 163 10.60 17.80 -6.74
N PRO A 164 9.96 16.62 -6.58
CA PRO A 164 9.59 15.80 -7.72
C PRO A 164 8.76 16.64 -8.71
N THR A 165 9.07 16.52 -9.99
CA THR A 165 8.35 17.21 -11.08
C THR A 165 6.87 16.89 -10.98
N PRO A 166 5.97 17.88 -11.03
CA PRO A 166 4.53 17.62 -11.01
C PRO A 166 4.18 16.70 -12.18
N THR A 167 3.46 15.62 -11.88
CA THR A 167 2.90 14.76 -12.92
C THR A 167 1.94 15.57 -13.78
N PRO A 168 1.92 15.37 -15.12
CA PRO A 168 0.98 16.05 -16.00
C PRO A 168 -0.46 15.86 -15.49
N ALA A 169 -1.24 16.94 -15.51
CA ALA A 169 -2.64 16.89 -15.09
C ALA A 169 -3.41 15.96 -16.03
N LEU A 170 -4.05 14.95 -15.47
CA LEU A 170 -4.92 14.02 -16.18
C LEU A 170 -6.25 14.73 -16.49
N SER A 171 -6.89 14.35 -17.60
CA SER A 171 -8.24 14.83 -17.89
C SER A 171 -9.27 14.28 -16.87
N ALA A 172 -10.39 15.00 -16.68
CA ALA A 172 -11.43 14.59 -15.75
C ALA A 172 -11.99 13.20 -16.05
N ASP A 173 -12.10 12.85 -17.34
CA ASP A 173 -12.56 11.54 -17.81
C ASP A 173 -11.54 10.43 -17.53
N GLU A 174 -10.26 10.73 -17.69
CA GLU A 174 -9.19 9.79 -17.34
C GLU A 174 -9.14 9.52 -15.82
N ILE A 175 -9.25 10.57 -15.01
CA ILE A 175 -9.32 10.46 -13.54
C ILE A 175 -10.51 9.58 -13.15
N SER A 176 -11.69 9.82 -13.69
CA SER A 176 -12.90 9.04 -13.38
C SER A 176 -12.75 7.58 -13.81
N TRP A 177 -12.15 7.33 -14.95
CA TRP A 177 -11.90 5.97 -15.46
C TRP A 177 -10.90 5.21 -14.57
N LEU A 178 -9.78 5.86 -14.21
CA LEU A 178 -8.77 5.27 -13.34
C LEU A 178 -9.32 5.03 -11.92
N ALA A 179 -10.14 5.93 -11.40
CA ALA A 179 -10.81 5.79 -10.11
C ALA A 179 -11.76 4.59 -10.08
N LEU A 180 -12.56 4.42 -11.15
CA LEU A 180 -13.45 3.26 -11.29
C LEU A 180 -12.65 1.96 -11.32
N ARG A 181 -11.54 1.94 -12.08
CA ARG A 181 -10.65 0.78 -12.16
C ARG A 181 -10.06 0.43 -10.80
N ALA A 182 -9.56 1.41 -10.06
CA ALA A 182 -9.01 1.20 -8.73
C ALA A 182 -10.07 0.69 -7.74
N ALA A 183 -11.27 1.26 -7.75
CA ALA A 183 -12.38 0.81 -6.90
C ALA A 183 -12.76 -0.65 -7.20
N LEU A 184 -12.88 -1.03 -8.49
CA LEU A 184 -13.19 -2.40 -8.89
C LEU A 184 -12.11 -3.41 -8.53
N VAL A 185 -10.84 -3.00 -8.48
CA VAL A 185 -9.74 -3.86 -8.02
C VAL A 185 -9.83 -4.15 -6.51
N VAL A 186 -10.31 -3.20 -5.71
CA VAL A 186 -10.42 -3.34 -4.25
C VAL A 186 -11.67 -4.10 -3.82
N MET A 187 -12.79 -3.97 -4.55
CA MET A 187 -14.09 -4.52 -4.14
C MET A 187 -14.10 -6.02 -3.84
N PRO A 188 -13.49 -6.94 -4.62
CA PRO A 188 -13.51 -8.36 -4.27
C PRO A 188 -12.79 -8.69 -2.96
N ALA A 189 -11.69 -8.00 -2.67
CA ALA A 189 -11.00 -8.17 -1.40
C ALA A 189 -11.84 -7.68 -0.22
N PHE A 190 -12.59 -6.60 -0.41
CA PHE A 190 -13.57 -6.13 0.57
C PHE A 190 -14.67 -7.16 0.82
N LEU A 191 -15.23 -7.75 -0.26
CA LEU A 191 -16.25 -8.80 -0.14
C LEU A 191 -15.74 -10.04 0.60
N LEU A 192 -14.51 -10.47 0.34
CA LEU A 192 -13.87 -11.56 1.07
C LEU A 192 -13.70 -11.20 2.56
N ALA A 193 -13.31 -9.97 2.86
CA ALA A 193 -13.13 -9.53 4.24
C ALA A 193 -14.44 -9.38 5.02
N LEU A 194 -15.58 -9.19 4.36
CA LEU A 194 -16.88 -9.26 5.01
C LEU A 194 -17.24 -10.67 5.49
N ILE A 195 -16.63 -11.72 4.90
CA ILE A 195 -16.84 -13.10 5.30
C ILE A 195 -16.00 -13.44 6.54
N ASP A 196 -14.71 -13.09 6.53
CA ASP A 196 -13.78 -13.30 7.64
C ASP A 196 -12.72 -12.20 7.65
N PRO A 197 -12.95 -11.10 8.39
CA PRO A 197 -12.02 -9.97 8.44
C PRO A 197 -10.64 -10.36 8.99
N ALA A 198 -10.59 -11.23 9.99
CA ALA A 198 -9.34 -11.61 10.65
C ALA A 198 -8.36 -12.27 9.68
N SER A 199 -8.85 -13.14 8.80
CA SER A 199 -8.05 -13.85 7.80
C SER A 199 -7.75 -13.00 6.57
N TYR A 200 -8.67 -12.11 6.15
CA TYR A 200 -8.57 -11.41 4.86
C TYR A 200 -8.13 -9.94 4.94
N MET A 201 -7.91 -9.36 6.14
CA MET A 201 -7.35 -8.00 6.27
C MET A 201 -6.06 -7.77 5.47
N PRO A 202 -5.07 -8.68 5.45
CA PRO A 202 -3.87 -8.49 4.65
C PRO A 202 -4.14 -8.40 3.15
N ILE A 203 -5.21 -9.06 2.69
CA ILE A 203 -5.64 -9.04 1.28
C ILE A 203 -6.25 -7.69 0.92
N ILE A 204 -7.02 -7.06 1.82
CA ILE A 204 -7.48 -5.68 1.63
C ILE A 204 -6.30 -4.74 1.45
N MET A 205 -5.32 -4.77 2.36
CA MET A 205 -4.12 -3.94 2.26
C MET A 205 -3.38 -4.14 0.93
N LYS A 206 -3.25 -5.40 0.51
CA LYS A 206 -2.66 -5.72 -0.80
C LYS A 206 -3.49 -5.17 -1.94
N SER A 207 -4.81 -5.31 -1.91
CA SER A 207 -5.73 -4.83 -2.97
C SER A 207 -5.77 -3.32 -3.07
N VAL A 208 -5.74 -2.60 -1.93
CA VAL A 208 -5.64 -1.13 -1.91
C VAL A 208 -4.36 -0.68 -2.59
N ASN A 209 -3.23 -1.32 -2.28
CA ASN A 209 -1.95 -1.03 -2.91
C ASN A 209 -1.97 -1.33 -4.43
N LEU A 210 -2.56 -2.46 -4.84
CA LEU A 210 -2.76 -2.80 -6.25
C LEU A 210 -3.70 -1.82 -6.95
N GLY A 211 -4.77 -1.37 -6.29
CA GLY A 211 -5.69 -0.34 -6.79
C GLY A 211 -4.94 0.95 -7.12
N GLN A 212 -4.12 1.44 -6.20
CA GLN A 212 -3.29 2.63 -6.40
C GLN A 212 -2.27 2.43 -7.53
N GLN A 213 -1.58 1.29 -7.58
CA GLN A 213 -0.61 1.00 -8.63
C GLN A 213 -1.27 0.81 -9.99
N SER A 214 -2.48 0.25 -10.04
CA SER A 214 -3.21 0.04 -11.28
C SER A 214 -3.42 1.36 -12.02
N THR A 215 -3.51 2.48 -11.34
CA THR A 215 -3.68 3.81 -11.94
C THR A 215 -2.49 4.24 -12.80
N ALA A 216 -1.27 3.81 -12.44
CA ALA A 216 -0.03 4.14 -13.15
C ALA A 216 0.42 3.04 -14.13
N THR A 217 -0.31 1.93 -14.22
CA THR A 217 0.09 0.74 -14.99
C THR A 217 -0.83 0.55 -16.20
N SER A 218 -0.25 0.41 -17.39
CA SER A 218 -1.00 0.10 -18.61
C SER A 218 -1.35 -1.39 -18.70
N ALA A 219 -2.40 -1.74 -19.44
CA ALA A 219 -2.81 -3.13 -19.66
C ALA A 219 -1.68 -4.04 -20.17
N ARG A 220 -0.80 -3.47 -21.03
CA ARG A 220 0.32 -4.21 -21.62
C ARG A 220 1.39 -4.62 -20.60
N THR A 221 1.59 -3.84 -19.55
CA THR A 221 2.63 -4.07 -18.52
C THR A 221 2.08 -4.61 -17.21
N ALA A 222 0.73 -4.62 -17.03
CA ALA A 222 0.08 -4.98 -15.77
C ALA A 222 0.52 -6.35 -15.24
N GLY A 223 0.50 -7.39 -16.08
CA GLY A 223 0.92 -8.74 -15.67
C GLY A 223 2.36 -8.76 -15.17
N ARG A 224 3.27 -8.12 -15.90
CA ARG A 224 4.68 -8.07 -15.54
C ARG A 224 4.94 -7.21 -14.30
N GLU A 225 4.29 -6.06 -14.18
CA GLU A 225 4.51 -5.12 -13.07
C GLU A 225 3.80 -5.56 -11.79
N LEU A 226 2.53 -5.95 -11.85
CA LEU A 226 1.74 -6.29 -10.67
C LEU A 226 2.02 -7.73 -10.20
N LEU A 227 1.94 -8.72 -11.11
CA LEU A 227 2.18 -10.11 -10.75
C LEU A 227 3.65 -10.39 -10.45
N GLY A 228 4.56 -9.88 -11.29
CA GLY A 228 6.00 -10.06 -11.07
C GLY A 228 6.48 -9.48 -9.76
N SER A 229 6.01 -8.27 -9.38
CA SER A 229 6.37 -7.66 -8.09
C SER A 229 5.76 -8.41 -6.89
N THR A 230 4.58 -9.00 -7.04
CA THR A 230 3.96 -9.82 -5.99
C THR A 230 4.73 -11.13 -5.79
N LEU A 231 5.10 -11.80 -6.89
CA LEU A 231 5.91 -13.03 -6.84
C LEU A 231 7.30 -12.77 -6.25
N LEU A 232 7.95 -11.68 -6.67
CA LEU A 232 9.25 -11.30 -6.10
C LEU A 232 9.16 -10.98 -4.61
N GLY A 233 8.13 -10.24 -4.19
CA GLY A 233 7.90 -9.94 -2.78
C GLY A 233 7.65 -11.20 -1.94
N GLY A 234 6.88 -12.16 -2.46
CA GLY A 234 6.68 -13.47 -1.84
C GLY A 234 7.96 -14.29 -1.73
N LEU A 235 8.75 -14.34 -2.82
CA LEU A 235 10.06 -15.01 -2.81
C LEU A 235 11.00 -14.39 -1.76
N MET A 236 11.07 -13.05 -1.72
CA MET A 236 11.88 -12.35 -0.71
C MET A 236 11.40 -12.63 0.71
N ALA A 237 10.09 -12.75 0.95
CA ALA A 237 9.54 -13.12 2.26
C ALA A 237 9.95 -14.54 2.67
N ILE A 238 9.93 -15.51 1.75
CA ILE A 238 10.39 -16.88 2.00
C ILE A 238 11.88 -16.90 2.34
N LEU A 239 12.70 -16.25 1.53
CA LEU A 239 14.16 -16.18 1.77
C LEU A 239 14.47 -15.51 3.11
N PHE A 240 13.74 -14.44 3.44
CA PHE A 240 13.86 -13.78 4.72
C PHE A 240 13.47 -14.70 5.89
N TRP A 241 12.38 -15.47 5.75
CA TRP A 241 11.93 -16.41 6.77
C TRP A 241 12.98 -17.47 7.07
N PHE A 242 13.59 -18.06 6.03
CA PHE A 242 14.69 -19.00 6.21
C PHE A 242 15.92 -18.35 6.85
N ALA A 243 16.27 -17.13 6.46
CA ALA A 243 17.37 -16.39 7.06
C ALA A 243 17.12 -16.08 8.55
N LEU A 244 15.87 -15.72 8.90
CA LEU A 244 15.47 -15.49 10.30
C LEU A 244 15.54 -16.77 11.13
N GLY A 245 15.24 -17.92 10.54
CA GLY A 245 15.35 -19.24 11.19
C GLY A 245 16.74 -19.60 11.68
N LEU A 246 17.80 -18.99 11.14
CA LEU A 246 19.18 -19.20 11.58
C LEU A 246 19.41 -18.64 13.01
N PHE A 247 18.86 -17.45 13.30
CA PHE A 247 18.96 -16.79 14.60
C PHE A 247 17.69 -15.99 14.88
N VAL A 248 16.79 -16.54 15.66
CA VAL A 248 15.48 -15.93 15.97
C VAL A 248 15.63 -14.93 17.11
N ASN A 249 16.00 -13.68 16.78
CA ASN A 249 15.99 -12.56 17.72
C ASN A 249 15.66 -11.25 17.01
N LEU A 250 15.21 -10.26 17.79
CA LEU A 250 14.77 -8.96 17.26
C LEU A 250 15.88 -8.21 16.52
N TRP A 251 17.12 -8.34 16.96
CA TRP A 251 18.28 -7.71 16.33
C TRP A 251 18.56 -8.29 14.95
N MET A 252 18.55 -9.60 14.82
CA MET A 252 18.71 -10.26 13.51
C MET A 252 17.54 -9.98 12.59
N PHE A 253 16.32 -9.87 13.13
CA PHE A 253 15.13 -9.44 12.36
C PHE A 253 15.33 -8.04 11.76
N PHE A 254 15.85 -7.09 12.55
CA PHE A 254 16.23 -5.76 12.05
C PHE A 254 17.32 -5.84 10.95
N LEU A 255 18.39 -6.60 11.18
CA LEU A 255 19.50 -6.70 10.22
C LEU A 255 19.09 -7.35 8.89
N TRP A 256 18.31 -8.42 8.94
CA TRP A 256 17.77 -9.05 7.73
C TRP A 256 16.84 -8.10 7.00
N MET A 257 15.96 -7.39 7.71
CA MET A 257 15.08 -6.41 7.06
C MET A 257 15.88 -5.27 6.44
N LEU A 258 16.95 -4.82 7.08
CA LEU A 258 17.86 -3.82 6.53
C LEU A 258 18.54 -4.31 5.25
N LEU A 259 19.01 -5.55 5.23
CA LEU A 259 19.66 -6.15 4.06
C LEU A 259 18.69 -6.27 2.87
N PHE A 260 17.55 -6.94 3.07
CA PHE A 260 16.56 -7.14 2.00
C PHE A 260 15.96 -5.80 1.55
N GLY A 261 15.67 -4.90 2.50
CA GLY A 261 15.22 -3.54 2.22
C GLY A 261 16.22 -2.75 1.39
N LEU A 262 17.53 -2.85 1.70
CA LEU A 262 18.58 -2.16 0.95
C LEU A 262 18.73 -2.70 -0.48
N VAL A 263 18.64 -4.01 -0.67
CA VAL A 263 18.70 -4.64 -2.01
C VAL A 263 17.57 -4.11 -2.89
N LEU A 264 16.34 -4.07 -2.38
CA LEU A 264 15.18 -3.57 -3.12
C LEU A 264 15.21 -2.04 -3.30
N ALA A 265 15.64 -1.28 -2.26
CA ALA A 265 15.76 0.17 -2.31
C ALA A 265 16.81 0.64 -3.33
N ARG A 266 17.93 -0.08 -3.48
CA ARG A 266 18.93 0.23 -4.53
C ARG A 266 18.32 0.14 -5.95
N LYS A 267 17.45 -0.82 -6.18
CA LYS A 267 16.72 -0.97 -7.44
C LYS A 267 15.64 0.12 -7.60
N LEU A 268 14.92 0.44 -6.52
CA LEU A 268 13.89 1.48 -6.47
C LEU A 268 14.45 2.85 -6.88
N TYR A 269 15.63 3.22 -6.39
CA TYR A 269 16.28 4.50 -6.68
C TYR A 269 17.24 4.48 -7.88
N GLY A 270 17.27 3.40 -8.67
CA GLY A 270 18.06 3.30 -9.90
C GLY A 270 19.57 3.24 -9.66
N LEU A 271 20.03 2.80 -8.50
CA LEU A 271 21.45 2.58 -8.19
C LEU A 271 22.01 1.27 -8.76
N SER A 272 21.13 0.37 -9.13
CA SER A 272 21.47 -0.88 -9.80
C SER A 272 20.67 -1.00 -11.09
N PRO A 273 21.23 -1.55 -12.18
CA PRO A 273 20.52 -1.72 -13.43
C PRO A 273 19.26 -2.55 -13.23
N GLY A 274 18.14 -2.13 -13.84
CA GLY A 274 16.86 -2.81 -13.75
C GLY A 274 15.89 -2.26 -14.79
N ASN A 275 15.10 -3.15 -15.41
CA ASN A 275 14.15 -2.82 -16.47
C ASN A 275 12.73 -2.56 -15.95
N TYR A 276 12.56 -2.42 -14.61
CA TYR A 276 11.26 -2.25 -13.98
C TYR A 276 11.11 -0.84 -13.41
N LYS A 277 9.87 -0.33 -13.42
CA LYS A 277 9.54 0.97 -12.84
C LYS A 277 9.71 0.96 -11.30
N PRO A 278 9.92 2.13 -10.67
CA PRO A 278 10.03 2.23 -9.21
C PRO A 278 8.87 1.58 -8.45
N GLY A 279 7.65 1.70 -8.95
CA GLY A 279 6.45 1.07 -8.35
C GLY A 279 6.53 -0.46 -8.22
N PHE A 280 7.23 -1.14 -9.13
CA PHE A 280 7.49 -2.58 -9.04
C PHE A 280 8.26 -2.95 -7.77
N TRP A 281 9.36 -2.24 -7.49
CA TRP A 281 10.21 -2.51 -6.32
C TRP A 281 9.53 -2.14 -5.01
N LEU A 282 8.77 -1.03 -5.02
CA LEU A 282 7.99 -0.61 -3.87
C LEU A 282 6.91 -1.65 -3.52
N ASN A 283 6.17 -2.16 -4.52
CA ASN A 283 5.18 -3.22 -4.31
C ASN A 283 5.81 -4.54 -3.84
N SER A 284 6.98 -4.90 -4.36
CA SER A 284 7.70 -6.10 -3.90
C SER A 284 8.06 -5.98 -2.41
N LEU A 285 8.57 -4.82 -2.00
CA LEU A 285 8.93 -4.56 -0.60
C LEU A 285 7.70 -4.55 0.31
N THR A 286 6.61 -3.89 -0.11
CA THR A 286 5.33 -3.90 0.62
C THR A 286 4.78 -5.31 0.77
N THR A 287 4.80 -6.11 -0.30
CA THR A 287 4.34 -7.51 -0.27
C THR A 287 5.16 -8.36 0.69
N MET A 288 6.48 -8.20 0.65
CA MET A 288 7.40 -8.88 1.58
C MET A 288 7.07 -8.53 3.04
N ILE A 289 6.88 -7.25 3.37
CA ILE A 289 6.57 -6.78 4.73
C ILE A 289 5.24 -7.37 5.24
N ILE A 290 4.20 -7.36 4.40
CA ILE A 290 2.88 -7.87 4.80
C ILE A 290 2.96 -9.38 5.07
N LEU A 291 3.54 -10.15 4.14
CA LEU A 291 3.65 -11.61 4.27
C LEU A 291 4.51 -12.00 5.47
N LEU A 292 5.66 -11.35 5.63
CA LEU A 292 6.58 -11.60 6.75
C LEU A 292 5.92 -11.26 8.10
N GLY A 293 5.26 -10.10 8.19
CA GLY A 293 4.59 -9.68 9.41
C GLY A 293 3.50 -10.65 9.84
N GLN A 294 2.74 -11.19 8.89
CA GLN A 294 1.74 -12.22 9.14
C GLN A 294 2.36 -13.56 9.54
N SER A 295 3.46 -13.96 8.90
CA SER A 295 4.17 -15.22 9.24
C SER A 295 4.71 -15.20 10.66
N VAL A 296 5.22 -14.07 11.12
CA VAL A 296 5.67 -13.92 12.52
C VAL A 296 4.50 -14.00 13.50
N GLN A 297 3.35 -13.38 13.17
CA GLN A 297 2.15 -13.48 14.00
C GLN A 297 1.60 -14.91 14.07
N ASP A 298 1.58 -15.65 12.95
CA ASP A 298 1.16 -17.04 12.93
C ASP A 298 2.08 -17.94 13.76
N SER A 299 3.40 -17.73 13.66
CA SER A 299 4.39 -18.44 14.47
C SER A 299 4.17 -18.18 15.96
N ALA A 300 3.93 -16.92 16.35
CA ALA A 300 3.64 -16.55 17.73
C ALA A 300 2.31 -17.15 18.24
N ALA A 301 1.33 -17.33 17.34
CA ALA A 301 0.04 -17.97 17.64
C ALA A 301 0.09 -19.51 17.57
N GLY A 302 1.25 -20.12 17.32
CA GLY A 302 1.42 -21.58 17.23
C GLY A 302 0.78 -22.21 15.98
N LYS A 303 0.46 -21.43 14.95
CA LYS A 303 -0.10 -21.92 13.69
C LYS A 303 1.01 -22.49 12.79
N ASP A 304 0.63 -23.39 11.87
CA ASP A 304 1.54 -23.82 10.81
C ASP A 304 1.80 -22.66 9.84
N VAL A 305 2.99 -22.06 9.98
CA VAL A 305 3.43 -20.89 9.23
C VAL A 305 3.49 -21.18 7.73
N TYR A 306 3.93 -22.38 7.33
CA TYR A 306 4.11 -22.73 5.92
C TYR A 306 2.78 -22.84 5.19
N THR A 307 1.82 -23.56 5.78
CA THR A 307 0.46 -23.66 5.22
C THR A 307 -0.23 -22.30 5.20
N ALA A 308 -0.16 -21.52 6.28
CA ALA A 308 -0.74 -20.18 6.33
C ALA A 308 -0.11 -19.23 5.30
N PHE A 309 1.23 -19.28 5.13
CA PHE A 309 1.93 -18.51 4.11
C PHE A 309 1.50 -18.90 2.69
N ALA A 310 1.44 -20.22 2.40
CA ALA A 310 1.04 -20.71 1.08
C ALA A 310 -0.37 -20.27 0.70
N ILE A 311 -1.32 -20.35 1.63
CA ILE A 311 -2.71 -19.87 1.43
C ILE A 311 -2.71 -18.37 1.13
N ARG A 312 -2.03 -17.55 1.94
CA ARG A 312 -1.97 -16.09 1.73
C ARG A 312 -1.28 -15.72 0.43
N MET A 313 -0.19 -16.38 0.11
CA MET A 313 0.51 -16.15 -1.16
C MET A 313 -0.38 -16.51 -2.35
N GLY A 314 -1.11 -17.62 -2.27
CA GLY A 314 -2.11 -18.01 -3.27
C GLY A 314 -3.20 -16.95 -3.44
N LEU A 315 -3.74 -16.42 -2.33
CA LEU A 315 -4.73 -15.35 -2.35
C LEU A 315 -4.16 -14.04 -2.92
N PHE A 316 -2.92 -13.69 -2.59
CA PHE A 316 -2.25 -12.50 -3.16
C PHE A 316 -2.06 -12.63 -4.68
N ILE A 317 -1.70 -13.82 -5.15
CA ILE A 317 -1.60 -14.12 -6.58
C ILE A 317 -2.98 -14.00 -7.24
N LEU A 318 -4.00 -14.62 -6.65
CA LEU A 318 -5.38 -14.58 -7.17
C LEU A 318 -5.90 -13.14 -7.31
N VAL A 319 -5.77 -12.34 -6.25
CA VAL A 319 -6.20 -10.93 -6.27
C VAL A 319 -5.38 -10.11 -7.27
N THR A 320 -4.09 -10.42 -7.41
CA THR A 320 -3.24 -9.74 -8.40
C THR A 320 -3.62 -10.14 -9.83
N LEU A 321 -3.91 -11.41 -10.09
CA LEU A 321 -4.42 -11.87 -11.39
C LEU A 321 -5.76 -11.21 -11.71
N TYR A 322 -6.65 -11.11 -10.74
CA TYR A 322 -7.90 -10.37 -10.89
C TYR A 322 -7.65 -8.90 -11.25
N ALA A 323 -6.74 -8.22 -10.53
CA ALA A 323 -6.37 -6.83 -10.83
C ALA A 323 -5.82 -6.68 -12.26
N CYS A 324 -4.95 -7.59 -12.70
CA CYS A 324 -4.44 -7.62 -14.08
C CYS A 324 -5.55 -7.81 -15.10
N ALA A 325 -6.47 -8.75 -14.84
CA ALA A 325 -7.61 -9.00 -15.72
C ALA A 325 -8.53 -7.77 -15.82
N MET A 326 -8.83 -7.10 -14.69
CA MET A 326 -9.63 -5.89 -14.65
C MET A 326 -8.98 -4.74 -15.43
N VAL A 327 -7.67 -4.52 -15.22
CA VAL A 327 -6.92 -3.51 -16.01
C VAL A 327 -7.01 -3.82 -17.49
N TYR A 328 -6.77 -5.06 -17.89
CA TYR A 328 -6.82 -5.48 -19.31
C TYR A 328 -8.22 -5.32 -19.92
N LEU A 329 -9.26 -5.81 -19.25
CA LEU A 329 -10.64 -5.77 -19.76
C LEU A 329 -11.17 -4.35 -19.88
N LEU A 330 -10.90 -3.51 -18.87
CA LEU A 330 -11.35 -2.12 -18.87
C LEU A 330 -10.63 -1.30 -19.93
N ASP A 331 -9.30 -1.43 -20.04
CA ASP A 331 -8.54 -0.71 -21.08
C ASP A 331 -8.97 -1.15 -22.51
N LYS A 332 -9.22 -2.44 -22.72
CA LYS A 332 -9.74 -2.96 -24.00
C LYS A 332 -11.13 -2.39 -24.33
N ARG A 333 -12.02 -2.28 -23.34
CA ARG A 333 -13.35 -1.65 -23.53
C ARG A 333 -13.22 -0.18 -23.88
N ARG A 334 -12.33 0.56 -23.22
CA ARG A 334 -12.08 1.98 -23.52
C ARG A 334 -11.55 2.19 -24.94
N GLN A 335 -10.57 1.37 -25.35
CA GLN A 335 -10.03 1.44 -26.72
C GLN A 335 -11.10 1.16 -27.78
N ARG A 336 -11.96 0.17 -27.57
CA ARG A 336 -13.08 -0.12 -28.49
C ARG A 336 -14.08 1.03 -28.58
N ARG A 337 -14.40 1.68 -27.43
CA ARG A 337 -15.30 2.82 -27.39
C ARG A 337 -14.74 4.03 -28.12
N ASN A 338 -13.45 4.31 -27.96
CA ASN A 338 -12.78 5.41 -28.67
C ASN A 338 -12.67 5.13 -30.17
N ALA A 339 -12.43 3.89 -30.57
CA ALA A 339 -12.41 3.49 -31.99
C ALA A 339 -13.80 3.56 -32.67
N SER A 340 -14.89 3.39 -31.91
CA SER A 340 -16.26 3.51 -32.43
C SER A 340 -16.81 4.93 -32.47
N ASN A 341 -16.09 5.93 -31.90
CA ASN A 341 -16.49 7.33 -31.84
C ASN A 341 -15.36 8.27 -32.33
N PRO A 342 -14.94 8.20 -33.62
CA PRO A 342 -13.80 9.00 -34.13
C PRO A 342 -14.10 10.49 -34.32
N THR A 343 -15.34 10.94 -34.14
CA THR A 343 -15.81 12.30 -34.51
C THR A 343 -15.62 13.36 -33.41
N ALA A 344 -15.00 13.06 -32.27
CA ALA A 344 -14.86 14.03 -31.16
C ALA A 344 -13.55 14.86 -31.19
N GLU A 345 -12.56 14.52 -32.02
CA GLU A 345 -11.25 15.21 -32.07
C GLU A 345 -11.04 16.11 -33.30
N GLU A 346 -11.92 16.13 -34.31
CA GLU A 346 -11.75 16.96 -35.52
C GLU A 346 -12.46 18.31 -35.48
N GLY A 347 -12.94 18.79 -34.36
CA GLY A 347 -13.74 20.01 -34.21
C GLY A 347 -13.01 21.24 -33.67
N HIS A 348 -11.72 21.46 -33.98
CA HIS A 348 -11.09 22.80 -33.88
C HIS A 348 -10.41 23.14 -35.20
N PRO A 349 -11.09 23.87 -36.12
CA PRO A 349 -10.39 24.63 -37.16
C PRO A 349 -9.83 25.90 -36.52
N CYS A 350 -8.67 26.27 -36.98
CA CYS A 350 -7.80 27.46 -36.81
C CYS A 350 -8.39 28.70 -36.15
#